data_f85ca813331c159382d2a4fd73e5c119
#
_entry.id   f85ca813331c159382d2a4fd73e5c119
#
_cell.length_a   1.000
_cell.length_b   1.000
_cell.length_c   1.000
_cell.angle_alpha   90.00
_cell.angle_beta   90.00
_cell.angle_gamma   90.00
#
_symmetry.space_group_name_H-M   'P 1'
#
loop_
_entity.id
_entity.type
_entity.pdbx_description
1 polymer ?
#
loop_
_entity_poly.entity_id
_entity_poly.type
_entity_poly.pdbx_seq_one_letter_code
_entity_poly.pdbx_strand_id
1 'polypeptide(L)'
;MTFVFIIFVRKPEEETEIPKSKPQKTYLEKDLHPFLAHFAFYSLKCYSKTINHSISNKKSFGEWVHPDMVGCIFPIDEWDNELLELSSIVGNTSVKFISFELKKSLNLSTLREKFFQTVSNSSWANESYLVAAEISQNEDFEEELTRLSSAFGIGVIQLDIEDPDSSEILFHPRTKENLDWDTMNKLTSMNKDFRQFVKCVRIDMKSNEIRKEKYDKVLETSC
;
A
#
# COMPACT_ATOMS: atom_id res chain seq x y z
N MET A 1 45.49 -39.06 56.05
CA MET A 1 44.79 -38.91 54.75
C MET A 1 43.52 -38.08 55.01
N THR A 2 43.61 -36.76 54.74
CA THR A 2 42.52 -35.83 55.08
C THR A 2 41.80 -35.46 53.80
N PHE A 3 40.53 -35.85 53.68
CA PHE A 3 39.69 -35.50 52.53
C PHE A 3 39.12 -34.12 52.76
N VAL A 4 39.45 -33.16 51.82
CA VAL A 4 38.85 -31.83 51.79
C VAL A 4 37.66 -31.91 50.82
N PHE A 5 36.44 -31.70 51.33
CA PHE A 5 35.24 -31.54 50.53
C PHE A 5 35.15 -30.07 50.08
N ILE A 6 35.25 -29.81 48.77
CA ILE A 6 34.99 -28.51 48.18
C ILE A 6 33.47 -28.43 47.88
N ILE A 7 32.74 -27.61 48.61
CA ILE A 7 31.33 -27.32 48.36
C ILE A 7 31.27 -26.19 47.32
N PHE A 8 30.81 -26.49 46.11
CA PHE A 8 30.47 -25.49 45.11
C PHE A 8 29.12 -24.86 45.49
N VAL A 9 29.15 -23.60 45.96
CA VAL A 9 27.96 -22.77 46.10
C VAL A 9 27.60 -22.20 44.72
N ARG A 10 26.50 -22.67 44.13
CA ARG A 10 25.92 -22.03 42.92
C ARG A 10 25.44 -20.63 43.30
N LYS A 11 25.89 -19.60 42.56
CA LYS A 11 25.29 -18.28 42.58
C LYS A 11 23.86 -18.36 42.05
N PRO A 12 22.91 -17.56 42.58
CA PRO A 12 21.56 -17.45 42.00
C PRO A 12 21.69 -16.89 40.57
N GLU A 13 21.01 -17.53 39.63
CA GLU A 13 20.84 -17.00 38.28
C GLU A 13 19.98 -15.71 38.39
N GLU A 14 20.49 -14.62 37.85
CA GLU A 14 19.72 -13.38 37.68
C GLU A 14 18.53 -13.70 36.76
N GLU A 15 17.33 -13.53 37.28
CA GLU A 15 16.12 -13.57 36.49
C GLU A 15 16.19 -12.44 35.44
N THR A 16 16.45 -12.81 34.19
CA THR A 16 16.29 -11.89 33.06
C THR A 16 14.82 -11.53 32.93
N GLU A 17 14.48 -10.30 33.27
CA GLU A 17 13.15 -9.75 33.01
C GLU A 17 12.80 -9.92 31.52
N ILE A 18 11.79 -10.73 31.25
CA ILE A 18 11.18 -10.83 29.93
C ILE A 18 10.58 -9.46 29.62
N PRO A 19 10.99 -8.80 28.52
CA PRO A 19 10.45 -7.49 28.16
C PRO A 19 8.94 -7.63 27.98
N LYS A 20 8.17 -6.91 28.80
CA LYS A 20 6.71 -6.83 28.70
C LYS A 20 6.36 -6.36 27.29
N SER A 21 5.75 -7.23 26.50
CA SER A 21 5.21 -6.88 25.19
C SER A 21 4.27 -5.68 25.37
N LYS A 22 4.49 -4.61 24.61
CA LYS A 22 3.59 -3.46 24.57
C LYS A 22 2.17 -3.97 24.24
N PRO A 23 1.12 -3.41 24.85
CA PRO A 23 -0.25 -3.82 24.55
C PRO A 23 -0.47 -3.63 23.04
N GLN A 24 -0.79 -4.73 22.35
CA GLN A 24 -1.07 -4.74 20.92
C GLN A 24 -2.33 -3.90 20.69
N LYS A 25 -2.18 -2.70 20.11
CA LYS A 25 -3.33 -1.87 19.74
C LYS A 25 -4.22 -2.68 18.79
N THR A 26 -5.46 -2.91 19.19
CA THR A 26 -6.44 -3.59 18.34
C THR A 26 -6.95 -2.60 17.31
N TYR A 27 -6.47 -2.69 16.07
CA TYR A 27 -6.96 -1.92 14.91
C TYR A 27 -7.48 -2.86 13.83
N LEU A 28 -8.36 -2.36 13.01
CA LEU A 28 -8.92 -3.06 11.86
C LEU A 28 -8.19 -2.62 10.58
N GLU A 29 -8.24 -3.41 9.53
CA GLU A 29 -7.65 -3.10 8.21
C GLU A 29 -8.13 -1.75 7.66
N LYS A 30 -9.42 -1.43 7.84
CA LYS A 30 -9.98 -0.12 7.45
C LYS A 30 -9.34 1.08 8.16
N ASP A 31 -8.76 0.88 9.33
CA ASP A 31 -8.14 1.96 10.10
C ASP A 31 -6.75 2.33 9.55
N LEU A 32 -6.22 1.54 8.60
CA LEU A 32 -4.94 1.78 7.93
C LEU A 32 -5.02 2.84 6.82
N HIS A 33 -6.21 3.08 6.26
CA HIS A 33 -6.38 3.98 5.11
C HIS A 33 -5.84 5.41 5.33
N PRO A 34 -6.08 6.08 6.48
CA PRO A 34 -5.55 7.42 6.71
C PRO A 34 -4.02 7.47 6.75
N PHE A 35 -3.38 6.44 7.33
CA PHE A 35 -1.92 6.34 7.40
C PHE A 35 -1.31 6.11 6.02
N LEU A 36 -1.93 5.23 5.22
CA LEU A 36 -1.51 5.02 3.84
C LEU A 36 -1.74 6.26 2.98
N ALA A 37 -2.85 7.00 3.16
CA ALA A 37 -3.10 8.24 2.43
C ALA A 37 -2.02 9.29 2.72
N HIS A 38 -1.56 9.39 3.98
CA HIS A 38 -0.46 10.24 4.39
C HIS A 38 0.85 9.83 3.72
N PHE A 39 1.25 8.56 3.85
CA PHE A 39 2.47 8.04 3.23
C PHE A 39 2.45 8.20 1.70
N ALA A 40 1.34 7.86 1.05
CA ALA A 40 1.18 8.00 -0.40
C ALA A 40 1.38 9.46 -0.86
N PHE A 41 0.84 10.42 -0.11
CA PHE A 41 0.97 11.84 -0.44
C PHE A 41 2.41 12.35 -0.27
N TYR A 42 3.04 12.11 0.88
CA TYR A 42 4.36 12.68 1.18
C TYR A 42 5.49 11.91 0.51
N SER A 43 5.45 10.58 0.49
CA SER A 43 6.55 9.74 -0.01
C SER A 43 6.42 9.40 -1.49
N LEU A 44 5.19 9.19 -2.00
CA LEU A 44 4.95 8.81 -3.40
C LEU A 44 4.43 9.96 -4.27
N LYS A 45 4.14 11.14 -3.69
CA LYS A 45 3.46 12.26 -4.39
C LYS A 45 2.12 11.85 -5.01
N CYS A 46 1.44 10.93 -4.37
CA CYS A 46 0.25 10.25 -4.87
C CYS A 46 -1.01 10.76 -4.15
N TYR A 47 -1.97 11.24 -4.92
CA TYR A 47 -3.30 11.58 -4.43
C TYR A 47 -4.17 10.34 -4.41
N SER A 48 -4.55 9.89 -3.23
CA SER A 48 -5.24 8.62 -3.04
C SER A 48 -6.74 8.75 -2.83
N LYS A 49 -7.45 7.64 -3.07
CA LYS A 49 -8.88 7.50 -2.80
C LYS A 49 -9.20 6.11 -2.30
N THR A 50 -9.78 6.04 -1.11
CA THR A 50 -10.32 4.79 -0.53
C THR A 50 -11.50 4.31 -1.35
N ILE A 51 -11.54 3.01 -1.66
CA ILE A 51 -12.60 2.34 -2.40
C ILE A 51 -13.42 1.49 -1.45
N ASN A 52 -14.69 1.83 -1.30
CA ASN A 52 -15.59 1.07 -0.43
C ASN A 52 -16.17 -0.14 -1.16
N HIS A 53 -15.77 -1.34 -0.74
CA HIS A 53 -16.21 -2.61 -1.33
C HIS A 53 -17.71 -2.90 -1.11
N SER A 54 -18.32 -2.36 -0.06
CA SER A 54 -19.74 -2.62 0.29
C SER A 54 -20.71 -2.04 -0.73
N ILE A 55 -20.31 -1.04 -1.50
CA ILE A 55 -21.14 -0.37 -2.53
C ILE A 55 -20.94 -0.93 -3.93
N SER A 56 -20.15 -1.99 -4.07
CA SER A 56 -19.87 -2.64 -5.34
C SER A 56 -20.99 -3.61 -5.73
N ASN A 57 -21.34 -3.67 -7.02
CA ASN A 57 -22.32 -4.61 -7.53
C ASN A 57 -21.67 -6.00 -7.70
N LYS A 58 -21.61 -6.79 -6.62
CA LYS A 58 -20.94 -8.10 -6.57
C LYS A 58 -21.59 -9.19 -7.43
N LYS A 59 -22.84 -9.02 -7.87
CA LYS A 59 -23.63 -10.09 -8.54
C LYS A 59 -23.06 -10.55 -9.88
N SER A 60 -22.19 -9.77 -10.50
CA SER A 60 -21.73 -10.05 -11.87
C SER A 60 -20.28 -10.51 -12.00
N PHE A 61 -19.42 -10.38 -10.98
CA PHE A 61 -17.97 -10.42 -11.25
C PHE A 61 -17.08 -11.08 -10.17
N GLY A 62 -17.62 -11.65 -9.10
CA GLY A 62 -16.83 -12.32 -8.05
C GLY A 62 -16.32 -11.39 -6.94
N GLU A 63 -15.59 -11.94 -5.96
CA GLU A 63 -15.25 -11.25 -4.70
C GLU A 63 -14.01 -10.32 -4.78
N TRP A 64 -13.12 -10.50 -5.75
CA TRP A 64 -11.79 -9.86 -5.79
C TRP A 64 -11.64 -8.89 -6.96
N VAL A 65 -12.45 -7.85 -7.00
CA VAL A 65 -12.52 -7.01 -8.20
C VAL A 65 -12.00 -5.59 -7.98
N HIS A 66 -11.78 -5.16 -6.73
CA HIS A 66 -11.36 -3.80 -6.43
C HIS A 66 -10.19 -3.76 -5.46
N PRO A 67 -9.19 -2.89 -5.68
CA PRO A 67 -8.21 -2.58 -4.65
C PRO A 67 -8.87 -1.83 -3.48
N ASP A 68 -8.25 -1.87 -2.31
CA ASP A 68 -8.72 -1.15 -1.13
C ASP A 68 -8.57 0.36 -1.27
N MET A 69 -7.51 0.80 -1.95
CA MET A 69 -7.25 2.19 -2.24
C MET A 69 -6.66 2.34 -3.65
N VAL A 70 -7.01 3.41 -4.33
CA VAL A 70 -6.45 3.81 -5.61
C VAL A 70 -5.73 5.13 -5.49
N GLY A 71 -4.80 5.41 -6.37
CA GLY A 71 -4.09 6.68 -6.37
C GLY A 71 -3.67 7.13 -7.76
N CYS A 72 -3.31 8.40 -7.86
CA CYS A 72 -2.71 8.97 -9.06
C CYS A 72 -1.62 9.96 -8.71
N ILE A 73 -0.58 9.96 -9.55
CA ILE A 73 0.47 10.96 -9.53
C ILE A 73 0.23 11.86 -10.75
N PHE A 74 0.17 13.16 -10.51
CA PHE A 74 -0.02 14.13 -11.57
C PHE A 74 1.31 14.80 -11.94
N PRO A 75 1.56 15.04 -13.22
CA PRO A 75 2.68 15.87 -13.63
C PRO A 75 2.43 17.37 -13.43
N ILE A 76 1.19 17.78 -13.12
CA ILE A 76 0.73 19.18 -13.06
C ILE A 76 1.59 20.01 -12.08
N ASP A 77 1.96 19.43 -10.93
CA ASP A 77 2.75 20.14 -9.92
C ASP A 77 4.26 20.20 -10.22
N GLU A 78 4.73 19.44 -11.23
CA GLU A 78 6.16 19.27 -11.53
C GLU A 78 6.58 19.77 -12.90
N TRP A 79 5.64 19.83 -13.85
CA TRP A 79 5.93 20.13 -15.24
C TRP A 79 5.46 21.52 -15.63
N ASP A 80 6.22 22.15 -16.52
CA ASP A 80 5.83 23.39 -17.15
C ASP A 80 4.59 23.22 -18.05
N ASN A 81 3.78 24.27 -18.19
CA ASN A 81 2.53 24.22 -18.94
C ASN A 81 2.73 23.83 -20.42
N GLU A 82 3.78 24.33 -21.06
CA GLU A 82 4.12 24.00 -22.45
C GLU A 82 4.46 22.52 -22.61
N LEU A 83 5.12 21.90 -21.60
CA LEU A 83 5.42 20.48 -21.61
C LEU A 83 4.16 19.64 -21.37
N LEU A 84 3.26 20.08 -20.49
CA LEU A 84 1.96 19.42 -20.26
C LEU A 84 1.11 19.43 -21.54
N GLU A 85 1.04 20.56 -22.24
CA GLU A 85 0.33 20.66 -23.52
C GLU A 85 0.95 19.75 -24.58
N LEU A 86 2.26 19.76 -24.72
CA LEU A 86 2.96 18.90 -25.67
C LEU A 86 2.71 17.42 -25.37
N SER A 87 2.79 16.99 -24.09
CA SER A 87 2.54 15.61 -23.69
C SER A 87 1.13 15.14 -24.06
N SER A 88 0.14 16.01 -23.89
CA SER A 88 -1.24 15.76 -24.27
C SER A 88 -1.39 15.59 -25.79
N ILE A 89 -0.74 16.43 -26.60
CA ILE A 89 -0.79 16.39 -28.07
C ILE A 89 -0.18 15.09 -28.61
N VAL A 90 0.95 14.65 -28.04
CA VAL A 90 1.62 13.40 -28.47
C VAL A 90 0.96 12.13 -27.91
N GLY A 91 -0.15 12.27 -27.17
CA GLY A 91 -0.92 11.15 -26.61
C GLY A 91 -0.23 10.45 -25.43
N ASN A 92 0.77 11.08 -24.82
CA ASN A 92 1.38 10.58 -23.61
C ASN A 92 0.55 11.01 -22.40
N THR A 93 -0.18 10.05 -21.79
CA THR A 93 -0.86 10.30 -20.51
C THR A 93 0.18 10.35 -19.40
N SER A 94 0.56 11.55 -19.01
CA SER A 94 1.54 11.79 -17.95
C SER A 94 1.05 11.40 -16.55
N VAL A 95 -0.22 11.05 -16.39
CA VAL A 95 -0.78 10.58 -15.12
C VAL A 95 -0.38 9.13 -14.89
N LYS A 96 0.20 8.86 -13.73
CA LYS A 96 0.50 7.50 -13.28
C LYS A 96 -0.58 7.05 -12.29
N PHE A 97 -1.18 5.89 -12.53
CA PHE A 97 -2.16 5.26 -11.65
C PHE A 97 -1.52 4.23 -10.75
N ILE A 98 -1.93 4.20 -9.49
CA ILE A 98 -1.44 3.28 -8.47
C ILE A 98 -2.61 2.53 -7.84
N SER A 99 -2.45 1.24 -7.61
CA SER A 99 -3.36 0.43 -6.80
C SER A 99 -2.69 -0.01 -5.51
N PHE A 100 -3.45 0.01 -4.41
CA PHE A 100 -2.98 -0.45 -3.11
C PHE A 100 -3.95 -1.49 -2.56
N GLU A 101 -3.41 -2.61 -2.12
CA GLU A 101 -4.10 -3.64 -1.36
C GLU A 101 -3.60 -3.60 0.07
N LEU A 102 -4.48 -3.34 1.05
CA LEU A 102 -4.12 -3.19 2.44
C LEU A 102 -4.40 -4.47 3.21
N LYS A 103 -3.46 -4.82 4.08
CA LYS A 103 -3.61 -5.95 5.01
C LYS A 103 -3.12 -5.53 6.39
N LYS A 104 -3.80 -6.02 7.43
CA LYS A 104 -3.33 -5.81 8.80
C LYS A 104 -1.96 -6.44 8.99
N SER A 105 -1.81 -7.69 8.57
CA SER A 105 -0.56 -8.46 8.74
C SER A 105 -0.28 -9.38 7.57
N LEU A 106 1.00 -9.64 7.32
CA LEU A 106 1.48 -10.64 6.36
C LEU A 106 2.34 -11.68 7.09
N ASN A 107 2.05 -12.96 6.85
CA ASN A 107 2.83 -14.09 7.31
C ASN A 107 2.87 -15.17 6.24
N LEU A 108 3.73 -16.18 6.40
CA LEU A 108 3.98 -17.22 5.40
C LEU A 108 2.69 -17.96 4.98
N SER A 109 1.78 -18.22 5.94
CA SER A 109 0.55 -18.97 5.68
C SER A 109 -0.47 -18.22 4.82
N THR A 110 -0.48 -16.88 4.89
CA THR A 110 -1.44 -16.01 4.20
C THR A 110 -0.83 -15.24 3.04
N LEU A 111 0.50 -15.27 2.88
CA LEU A 111 1.22 -14.45 1.91
C LEU A 111 0.70 -14.65 0.48
N ARG A 112 0.65 -15.88 0.01
CA ARG A 112 0.27 -16.17 -1.39
C ARG A 112 -1.14 -15.69 -1.71
N GLU A 113 -2.11 -15.95 -0.83
CA GLU A 113 -3.49 -15.51 -1.02
C GLU A 113 -3.57 -13.99 -1.17
N LYS A 114 -3.01 -13.25 -0.20
CA LYS A 114 -3.04 -11.79 -0.17
C LYS A 114 -2.23 -11.16 -1.31
N PHE A 115 -1.10 -11.78 -1.65
CA PHE A 115 -0.27 -11.34 -2.76
C PHE A 115 -0.98 -11.49 -4.10
N PHE A 116 -1.61 -12.64 -4.37
CA PHE A 116 -2.35 -12.86 -5.61
C PHE A 116 -3.65 -12.04 -5.69
N GLN A 117 -4.25 -11.67 -4.58
CA GLN A 117 -5.31 -10.65 -4.55
C GLN A 117 -4.78 -9.32 -5.09
N THR A 118 -3.60 -8.87 -4.64
CA THR A 118 -2.94 -7.66 -5.17
C THR A 118 -2.65 -7.78 -6.66
N VAL A 119 -2.10 -8.91 -7.10
CA VAL A 119 -1.83 -9.17 -8.53
C VAL A 119 -3.12 -9.07 -9.36
N SER A 120 -4.22 -9.68 -8.89
CA SER A 120 -5.52 -9.63 -9.55
C SER A 120 -6.06 -8.21 -9.70
N ASN A 121 -5.81 -7.34 -8.71
CA ASN A 121 -6.26 -5.95 -8.68
C ASN A 121 -5.27 -4.97 -9.35
N SER A 122 -4.20 -5.46 -9.99
CA SER A 122 -3.09 -4.63 -10.47
C SER A 122 -3.12 -4.31 -11.97
N SER A 123 -3.92 -5.01 -12.79
CA SER A 123 -3.80 -4.96 -14.26
C SER A 123 -4.02 -3.56 -14.84
N TRP A 124 -4.93 -2.81 -14.25
CA TRP A 124 -5.36 -1.49 -14.69
C TRP A 124 -4.44 -0.34 -14.26
N ALA A 125 -3.53 -0.55 -13.29
CA ALA A 125 -2.65 0.47 -12.74
C ALA A 125 -1.23 0.37 -13.30
N ASN A 126 -0.51 1.49 -13.35
CA ASN A 126 0.91 1.53 -13.70
C ASN A 126 1.76 0.83 -12.65
N GLU A 127 1.44 1.05 -11.38
CA GLU A 127 2.14 0.48 -10.23
C GLU A 127 1.14 -0.08 -9.23
N SER A 128 1.54 -1.12 -8.50
CA SER A 128 0.67 -1.76 -7.53
C SER A 128 1.46 -2.18 -6.30
N TYR A 129 0.87 -1.93 -5.14
CA TYR A 129 1.51 -2.20 -3.85
C TYR A 129 0.63 -3.10 -2.99
N LEU A 130 1.26 -4.10 -2.39
CA LEU A 130 0.75 -4.80 -1.21
C LEU A 130 1.26 -4.04 0.03
N VAL A 131 0.34 -3.58 0.86
CA VAL A 131 0.64 -2.75 2.04
C VAL A 131 0.24 -3.50 3.29
N ALA A 132 1.12 -3.57 4.28
CA ALA A 132 0.80 -4.18 5.56
C ALA A 132 1.43 -3.43 6.73
N ALA A 133 0.71 -3.37 7.85
CA ALA A 133 1.23 -2.78 9.08
C ALA A 133 2.15 -3.75 9.84
N GLU A 134 1.85 -5.04 9.81
CA GLU A 134 2.64 -6.08 10.46
C GLU A 134 3.18 -7.04 9.40
N ILE A 135 4.50 -7.14 9.27
CA ILE A 135 5.16 -8.04 8.33
C ILE A 135 6.05 -9.02 9.11
N SER A 136 5.89 -10.32 8.82
CA SER A 136 6.70 -11.37 9.44
C SER A 136 8.18 -11.20 9.07
N GLN A 137 9.06 -11.40 10.03
CA GLN A 137 10.52 -11.39 9.85
C GLN A 137 11.11 -12.82 9.84
N ASN A 138 10.34 -13.77 9.36
CA ASN A 138 10.78 -15.14 9.19
C ASN A 138 11.50 -15.28 7.84
N GLU A 139 12.64 -15.97 7.82
CA GLU A 139 13.50 -16.13 6.62
C GLU A 139 12.74 -16.74 5.44
N ASP A 140 11.98 -17.82 5.66
CA ASP A 140 11.17 -18.47 4.61
C ASP A 140 10.11 -17.50 4.03
N PHE A 141 9.56 -16.62 4.88
CA PHE A 141 8.61 -15.61 4.45
C PHE A 141 9.28 -14.55 3.58
N GLU A 142 10.45 -14.05 4.00
CA GLU A 142 11.21 -13.02 3.27
C GLU A 142 11.67 -13.53 1.90
N GLU A 143 12.15 -14.79 1.81
CA GLU A 143 12.53 -15.42 0.56
C GLU A 143 11.32 -15.53 -0.40
N GLU A 144 10.18 -16.01 0.10
CA GLU A 144 8.97 -16.15 -0.71
C GLU A 144 8.41 -14.80 -1.15
N LEU A 145 8.41 -13.79 -0.26
CA LEU A 145 7.97 -12.43 -0.59
C LEU A 145 8.87 -11.82 -1.69
N THR A 146 10.19 -11.96 -1.55
CA THR A 146 11.17 -11.50 -2.54
C THR A 146 10.94 -12.16 -3.89
N ARG A 147 10.74 -13.47 -3.92
CA ARG A 147 10.46 -14.25 -5.13
C ARG A 147 9.18 -13.77 -5.82
N LEU A 148 8.10 -13.59 -5.06
CA LEU A 148 6.81 -13.16 -5.60
C LEU A 148 6.88 -11.70 -6.11
N SER A 149 7.46 -10.78 -5.33
CA SER A 149 7.61 -9.37 -5.73
C SER A 149 8.41 -9.25 -7.03
N SER A 150 9.54 -9.94 -7.13
CA SER A 150 10.40 -9.93 -8.32
C SER A 150 9.69 -10.54 -9.54
N ALA A 151 8.96 -11.63 -9.37
CA ALA A 151 8.27 -12.33 -10.47
C ALA A 151 7.12 -11.49 -11.05
N PHE A 152 6.30 -10.90 -10.19
CA PHE A 152 5.07 -10.22 -10.58
C PHE A 152 5.19 -8.69 -10.67
N GLY A 153 6.27 -8.10 -10.13
CA GLY A 153 6.51 -6.67 -10.15
C GLY A 153 5.57 -5.89 -9.23
N ILE A 154 5.09 -6.50 -8.15
CA ILE A 154 4.30 -5.87 -7.10
C ILE A 154 5.25 -5.26 -6.07
N GLY A 155 5.06 -3.99 -5.74
CA GLY A 155 5.74 -3.35 -4.64
C GLY A 155 5.18 -3.80 -3.29
N VAL A 156 5.97 -3.65 -2.23
CA VAL A 156 5.55 -3.95 -0.87
C VAL A 156 5.90 -2.79 0.04
N ILE A 157 4.92 -2.34 0.82
CA ILE A 157 5.08 -1.27 1.81
C ILE A 157 4.82 -1.85 3.20
N GLN A 158 5.76 -1.63 4.11
CA GLN A 158 5.53 -1.77 5.54
C GLN A 158 5.04 -0.45 6.07
N LEU A 159 3.78 -0.40 6.51
CA LEU A 159 3.13 0.81 6.98
C LEU A 159 3.30 0.95 8.49
N ASP A 160 3.94 2.03 8.94
CA ASP A 160 3.99 2.38 10.35
C ASP A 160 2.73 3.17 10.73
N ILE A 161 1.95 2.65 11.67
CA ILE A 161 0.71 3.29 12.13
C ILE A 161 0.91 4.27 13.28
N GLU A 162 2.07 4.27 13.92
CA GLU A 162 2.41 5.22 14.97
C GLU A 162 3.09 6.47 14.39
N ASP A 163 3.91 6.25 13.35
CA ASP A 163 4.61 7.30 12.61
C ASP A 163 4.59 6.98 11.10
N PRO A 164 3.57 7.43 10.34
CA PRO A 164 3.46 7.12 8.92
C PRO A 164 4.65 7.59 8.07
N ASP A 165 5.40 8.61 8.53
CA ASP A 165 6.61 9.07 7.84
C ASP A 165 7.77 8.06 7.96
N SER A 166 7.72 7.18 8.95
CA SER A 166 8.66 6.07 9.14
C SER A 166 8.28 4.79 8.40
N SER A 167 7.21 4.81 7.59
CA SER A 167 6.84 3.68 6.73
C SER A 167 7.89 3.44 5.65
N GLU A 168 8.09 2.18 5.26
CA GLU A 168 9.16 1.77 4.35
C GLU A 168 8.64 1.05 3.10
N ILE A 169 9.23 1.36 1.94
CA ILE A 169 9.05 0.57 0.72
C ILE A 169 10.07 -0.56 0.73
N LEU A 170 9.63 -1.77 1.08
CA LEU A 170 10.49 -2.96 1.10
C LEU A 170 10.85 -3.42 -0.31
N PHE A 171 9.90 -3.34 -1.24
CA PHE A 171 10.11 -3.68 -2.65
C PHE A 171 9.44 -2.63 -3.53
N HIS A 172 10.20 -2.11 -4.50
CA HIS A 172 9.64 -1.20 -5.51
C HIS A 172 8.85 -2.00 -6.57
N PRO A 173 7.71 -1.49 -7.04
CA PRO A 173 6.94 -2.12 -8.09
C PRO A 173 7.64 -1.97 -9.44
N ARG A 174 7.29 -2.83 -10.38
CA ARG A 174 7.63 -2.63 -11.79
C ARG A 174 6.56 -1.75 -12.43
N THR A 175 6.97 -0.60 -12.98
CA THR A 175 6.07 0.29 -13.70
C THR A 175 5.63 -0.36 -15.02
N LYS A 176 4.31 -0.37 -15.28
CA LYS A 176 3.69 -0.79 -16.54
C LYS A 176 3.41 0.44 -17.39
N GLU A 177 3.81 0.40 -18.66
CA GLU A 177 3.50 1.48 -19.61
C GLU A 177 2.07 1.38 -20.13
N ASN A 178 1.59 0.16 -20.36
CA ASN A 178 0.26 -0.09 -20.88
C ASN A 178 -0.75 -0.37 -19.77
N LEU A 179 -1.84 0.37 -19.77
CA LEU A 179 -2.97 0.20 -18.85
C LEU A 179 -4.03 -0.71 -19.45
N ASP A 180 -4.65 -1.52 -18.61
CA ASP A 180 -5.85 -2.30 -18.97
C ASP A 180 -7.11 -1.41 -18.86
N TRP A 181 -7.39 -0.70 -19.94
CA TRP A 181 -8.54 0.20 -20.03
C TRP A 181 -9.89 -0.52 -19.93
N ASP A 182 -9.96 -1.77 -20.36
CA ASP A 182 -11.17 -2.58 -20.25
C ASP A 182 -11.48 -2.89 -18.79
N THR A 183 -10.47 -3.25 -18.00
CA THR A 183 -10.60 -3.42 -16.55
C THR A 183 -10.95 -2.09 -15.88
N MET A 184 -10.32 -0.96 -16.23
CA MET A 184 -10.71 0.35 -15.71
C MET A 184 -12.16 0.69 -16.00
N ASN A 185 -12.63 0.45 -17.22
CA ASN A 185 -14.02 0.69 -17.62
C ASN A 185 -14.99 -0.17 -16.79
N LYS A 186 -14.64 -1.43 -16.59
CA LYS A 186 -15.41 -2.37 -15.76
C LYS A 186 -15.49 -1.89 -14.31
N LEU A 187 -14.35 -1.55 -13.67
CA LEU A 187 -14.30 -0.99 -12.33
C LEU A 187 -15.13 0.28 -12.19
N THR A 188 -15.04 1.18 -13.17
CA THR A 188 -15.82 2.42 -13.23
C THR A 188 -17.34 2.15 -13.29
N SER A 189 -17.76 1.07 -13.94
CA SER A 189 -19.17 0.69 -14.00
C SER A 189 -19.69 0.06 -12.72
N MET A 190 -18.82 -0.64 -11.98
CA MET A 190 -19.17 -1.47 -10.83
C MET A 190 -19.12 -0.73 -9.49
N ASN A 191 -18.23 0.23 -9.33
CA ASN A 191 -17.99 0.91 -8.07
C ASN A 191 -18.11 2.43 -8.22
N LYS A 192 -18.92 3.06 -7.35
CA LYS A 192 -19.17 4.50 -7.38
C LYS A 192 -17.96 5.32 -6.99
N ASP A 193 -17.15 4.83 -6.02
CA ASP A 193 -15.95 5.54 -5.54
C ASP A 193 -14.88 5.52 -6.63
N PHE A 194 -14.67 4.38 -7.29
CA PHE A 194 -13.76 4.28 -8.43
C PHE A 194 -14.19 5.20 -9.59
N ARG A 195 -15.48 5.23 -9.91
CA ARG A 195 -16.05 6.16 -10.91
C ARG A 195 -15.79 7.61 -10.53
N GLN A 196 -15.98 7.96 -9.26
CA GLN A 196 -15.74 9.32 -8.76
C GLN A 196 -14.25 9.67 -8.85
N PHE A 197 -13.36 8.75 -8.49
CA PHE A 197 -11.91 8.91 -8.64
C PHE A 197 -11.53 9.22 -10.10
N VAL A 198 -11.94 8.38 -11.06
CA VAL A 198 -11.66 8.60 -12.49
C VAL A 198 -12.21 9.95 -12.98
N LYS A 199 -13.42 10.33 -12.50
CA LYS A 199 -14.01 11.64 -12.82
C LYS A 199 -13.19 12.80 -12.27
N CYS A 200 -12.66 12.68 -11.03
CA CYS A 200 -11.81 13.70 -10.42
C CYS A 200 -10.51 13.86 -11.20
N VAL A 201 -9.80 12.76 -11.47
CA VAL A 201 -8.55 12.78 -12.26
C VAL A 201 -8.78 13.44 -13.63
N ARG A 202 -9.86 13.05 -14.33
CA ARG A 202 -10.20 13.64 -15.64
C ARG A 202 -10.43 15.15 -15.57
N ILE A 203 -11.10 15.65 -14.52
CA ILE A 203 -11.39 17.08 -14.40
C ILE A 203 -10.11 17.83 -14.03
N ASP A 204 -9.33 17.31 -13.07
CA ASP A 204 -8.08 17.93 -12.62
C ASP A 204 -7.08 18.05 -13.77
N MET A 205 -6.94 17.01 -14.59
CA MET A 205 -6.13 17.06 -15.82
C MET A 205 -6.63 18.11 -16.84
N LYS A 206 -7.95 18.30 -16.95
CA LYS A 206 -8.51 19.30 -17.88
C LYS A 206 -8.36 20.73 -17.40
N SER A 207 -8.39 20.95 -16.08
CA SER A 207 -8.27 22.28 -15.49
C SER A 207 -6.82 22.68 -15.19
N ASN A 208 -5.87 21.76 -15.30
CA ASN A 208 -4.50 21.89 -14.79
C ASN A 208 -4.47 22.34 -13.31
N GLU A 209 -5.46 21.87 -12.53
CA GLU A 209 -5.58 22.21 -11.10
C GLU A 209 -6.05 20.99 -10.32
N ILE A 210 -5.31 20.60 -9.27
CA ILE A 210 -5.65 19.45 -8.43
C ILE A 210 -6.57 19.87 -7.30
N ARG A 211 -7.78 19.34 -7.30
CA ARG A 211 -8.80 19.56 -6.26
C ARG A 211 -8.57 18.61 -5.10
N LYS A 212 -7.59 18.93 -4.25
CA LYS A 212 -7.11 18.08 -3.13
C LYS A 212 -8.25 17.58 -2.22
N GLU A 213 -9.30 18.37 -2.03
CA GLU A 213 -10.46 18.00 -1.21
C GLU A 213 -11.34 16.88 -1.78
N LYS A 214 -11.08 16.42 -3.00
CA LYS A 214 -11.77 15.28 -3.65
C LYS A 214 -11.08 13.94 -3.42
N TYR A 215 -9.86 13.98 -2.90
CA TYR A 215 -9.06 12.84 -2.53
C TYR A 215 -9.14 12.58 -1.03
N ASP A 216 -8.54 11.51 -0.56
CA ASP A 216 -8.51 11.21 0.86
C ASP A 216 -7.72 12.28 1.63
N LYS A 217 -8.19 12.57 2.85
CA LYS A 217 -7.50 13.54 3.70
C LYS A 217 -6.16 12.97 4.14
N VAL A 218 -5.15 13.81 4.02
CA VAL A 218 -3.81 13.56 4.55
C VAL A 218 -3.79 13.95 6.02
N LEU A 219 -3.17 13.13 6.87
CA LEU A 219 -2.98 13.46 8.28
C LEU A 219 -2.10 14.71 8.38
N GLU A 220 -2.47 15.64 9.27
CA GLU A 220 -1.64 16.80 9.54
C GLU A 220 -0.38 16.33 10.29
N THR A 221 0.79 16.67 9.75
CA THR A 221 2.06 16.49 10.46
C THR A 221 2.05 17.39 11.68
N SER A 222 2.10 16.80 12.88
CA SER A 222 2.33 17.58 14.10
C SER A 222 3.73 18.17 14.02
N CYS A 223 3.80 19.48 13.79
CA CYS A 223 5.05 20.24 13.91
C CYS A 223 5.55 20.26 15.35
#